data_24a911dfc5408162373503dcc513b875
#
_entry.id   24a911dfc5408162373503dcc513b875
#
_cell.length_a   1.000
_cell.length_b   1.000
_cell.length_c   1.000
_cell.angle_alpha   90.00
_cell.angle_beta   90.00
_cell.angle_gamma   90.00
#
_symmetry.space_group_name_H-M   'P 1'
#
loop_
_entity.id
_entity.type
_entity.pdbx_description
1 polymer ?
#
loop_
_entity_poly.entity_id
_entity_poly.type
_entity_poly.pdbx_seq_one_letter_code
_entity_poly.pdbx_strand_id
1 'polypeptide(L)'
;MKKIKIVIIFLLLSLSLFSSGEISFRKQREKVLKEQQEEDQREIKQVKKEKLTITNKEKSIRQAVLETAFSKMGTPYIYGANGNGAYDCSSYVQFVYKKSINLNLPRVSYQQAESGKKVKVSQLKAGDLVAFDTLNKGRISHIGIYIGDNQFIHASSGYKKVVVSQLEGYYAQKFKYGVKIL
;
A
#
# COMPACT_ATOMS: atom_id res chain seq x y z
N MET A 1 -0.53 15.16 22.54
CA MET A 1 0.22 16.41 22.70
C MET A 1 -0.38 17.63 21.98
N LYS A 2 -1.34 17.47 21.03
CA LYS A 2 -1.97 18.62 20.31
C LYS A 2 -3.00 19.43 21.14
N LYS A 3 -3.58 18.88 22.20
CA LYS A 3 -4.63 19.56 22.99
C LYS A 3 -4.11 20.57 24.03
N ILE A 4 -2.85 20.52 24.40
CA ILE A 4 -2.26 21.42 25.43
C ILE A 4 -1.90 22.80 24.85
N LYS A 5 -1.55 22.87 23.56
CA LYS A 5 -1.18 24.15 22.90
C LYS A 5 -2.37 25.11 22.71
N ILE A 6 -3.60 24.62 22.60
CA ILE A 6 -4.80 25.44 22.38
C ILE A 6 -5.27 26.16 23.63
N VAL A 7 -5.07 25.58 24.81
CA VAL A 7 -5.54 26.16 26.09
C VAL A 7 -4.72 27.42 26.50
N ILE A 8 -3.43 27.48 26.13
CA ILE A 8 -2.57 28.63 26.48
C ILE A 8 -2.96 29.89 25.71
N ILE A 9 -3.56 29.77 24.51
CA ILE A 9 -3.97 30.89 23.67
C ILE A 9 -5.21 31.61 24.26
N PHE A 10 -6.11 30.90 24.94
CA PHE A 10 -7.32 31.49 25.51
C PHE A 10 -7.13 32.25 26.84
N LEU A 11 -6.09 31.95 27.61
CA LEU A 11 -5.84 32.55 28.91
C LEU A 11 -5.22 33.97 28.87
N LEU A 12 -4.84 34.45 27.68
CA LEU A 12 -4.21 35.75 27.50
C LEU A 12 -5.15 36.83 26.96
N LEU A 13 -6.48 36.57 26.89
CA LEU A 13 -7.45 37.48 26.28
C LEU A 13 -8.21 38.37 27.30
N SER A 14 -7.96 38.26 28.58
CA SER A 14 -8.71 39.01 29.61
C SER A 14 -7.83 39.82 30.56
N LEU A 15 -7.22 40.90 30.08
CA LEU A 15 -6.81 42.00 30.95
C LEU A 15 -6.65 43.27 30.12
N SER A 16 -7.65 44.14 30.21
CA SER A 16 -7.65 45.49 29.65
C SER A 16 -7.08 46.49 30.64
N LEU A 17 -6.44 47.54 30.09
CA LEU A 17 -6.07 48.80 30.66
C LEU A 17 -4.72 48.90 31.41
N PHE A 18 -3.70 49.39 30.71
CA PHE A 18 -2.85 50.50 31.11
C PHE A 18 -1.88 50.97 30.00
N SER A 19 -1.61 52.27 29.99
CA SER A 19 -0.98 53.10 28.98
C SER A 19 0.49 52.70 28.64
N SER A 20 1.05 53.18 27.52
CA SER A 20 2.42 53.11 26.94
C SER A 20 3.17 51.78 26.98
N GLY A 21 3.07 50.97 28.02
CA GLY A 21 3.60 49.56 28.05
C GLY A 21 2.83 48.57 27.17
N GLU A 22 1.55 48.86 26.92
CA GLU A 22 0.66 48.02 26.12
C GLU A 22 1.03 47.96 24.63
N ILE A 23 1.53 49.06 24.07
CA ILE A 23 1.93 49.15 22.65
C ILE A 23 3.16 48.24 22.40
N SER A 24 4.10 48.24 23.32
CA SER A 24 5.29 47.38 23.23
C SER A 24 4.88 45.90 23.39
N PHE A 25 4.00 45.59 24.33
CA PHE A 25 3.53 44.24 24.56
C PHE A 25 2.66 43.69 23.40
N ARG A 26 1.82 44.54 22.80
CA ARG A 26 1.07 44.19 21.57
C ARG A 26 1.99 43.84 20.41
N LYS A 27 2.98 44.70 20.13
CA LYS A 27 3.96 44.44 19.03
C LYS A 27 4.73 43.15 19.25
N GLN A 28 5.09 42.84 20.51
CA GLN A 28 5.81 41.62 20.83
C GLN A 28 4.91 40.37 20.68
N ARG A 29 3.64 40.46 21.05
CA ARG A 29 2.64 39.38 20.82
C ARG A 29 2.39 39.14 19.33
N GLU A 30 2.24 40.20 18.53
CA GLU A 30 2.05 40.11 17.08
C GLU A 30 3.27 39.46 16.42
N LYS A 31 4.48 39.81 16.87
CA LYS A 31 5.71 39.20 16.38
C LYS A 31 5.74 37.69 16.69
N VAL A 32 5.49 37.31 17.93
CA VAL A 32 5.46 35.89 18.33
C VAL A 32 4.37 35.10 17.60
N LEU A 33 3.19 35.71 17.38
CA LEU A 33 2.13 35.07 16.60
C LEU A 33 2.50 34.85 15.15
N LYS A 34 3.17 35.84 14.52
CA LYS A 34 3.68 35.70 13.13
C LYS A 34 4.75 34.60 13.04
N GLU A 35 5.72 34.61 13.95
CA GLU A 35 6.76 33.59 14.01
C GLU A 35 6.16 32.18 14.17
N GLN A 36 5.16 32.03 15.04
CA GLN A 36 4.44 30.77 15.23
C GLN A 36 3.67 30.36 13.98
N GLN A 37 2.98 31.29 13.31
CA GLN A 37 2.28 31.00 12.06
C GLN A 37 3.23 30.60 10.94
N GLU A 38 4.39 31.24 10.84
CA GLU A 38 5.40 30.87 9.85
C GLU A 38 5.99 29.48 10.15
N GLU A 39 6.23 29.14 11.42
CA GLU A 39 6.71 27.83 11.82
C GLU A 39 5.68 26.75 11.49
N ASP A 40 4.40 26.95 11.85
CA ASP A 40 3.30 26.04 11.53
C ASP A 40 3.16 25.84 10.00
N GLN A 41 3.30 26.89 9.21
CA GLN A 41 3.28 26.80 7.74
C GLN A 41 4.47 26.02 7.17
N ARG A 42 5.66 26.18 7.75
CA ARG A 42 6.85 25.39 7.37
C ARG A 42 6.65 23.91 7.70
N GLU A 43 6.13 23.58 8.88
CA GLU A 43 5.84 22.20 9.31
C GLU A 43 4.80 21.55 8.38
N ILE A 44 3.69 22.25 8.06
CA ILE A 44 2.67 21.77 7.12
C ILE A 44 3.26 21.50 5.74
N LYS A 45 4.11 22.41 5.23
CA LYS A 45 4.76 22.27 3.92
C LYS A 45 5.71 21.07 3.89
N GLN A 46 6.45 20.85 4.98
CA GLN A 46 7.37 19.72 5.10
C GLN A 46 6.60 18.40 5.15
N VAL A 47 5.54 18.29 5.95
CA VAL A 47 4.68 17.10 6.03
C VAL A 47 4.02 16.78 4.68
N LYS A 48 3.56 17.81 3.95
CA LYS A 48 3.00 17.62 2.60
C LYS A 48 4.04 17.08 1.62
N LYS A 49 5.26 17.62 1.65
CA LYS A 49 6.38 17.17 0.80
C LYS A 49 6.76 15.71 1.09
N GLU A 50 6.87 15.35 2.36
CA GLU A 50 7.19 13.99 2.80
C GLU A 50 6.10 13.00 2.37
N LYS A 51 4.82 13.34 2.58
CA LYS A 51 3.69 12.52 2.13
C LYS A 51 3.69 12.31 0.61
N LEU A 52 4.00 13.34 -0.18
CA LEU A 52 4.11 13.23 -1.64
C LEU A 52 5.25 12.28 -2.04
N THR A 53 6.40 12.38 -1.38
CA THR A 53 7.55 11.52 -1.63
C THR A 53 7.22 10.05 -1.35
N ILE A 54 6.56 9.76 -0.22
CA ILE A 54 6.11 8.41 0.14
C ILE A 54 5.13 7.86 -0.91
N THR A 55 4.15 8.67 -1.32
CA THR A 55 3.16 8.27 -2.34
C THR A 55 3.81 7.96 -3.69
N ASN A 56 4.76 8.78 -4.13
CA ASN A 56 5.48 8.55 -5.38
C ASN A 56 6.36 7.29 -5.32
N LYS A 57 7.00 7.04 -4.19
CA LYS A 57 7.78 5.82 -3.95
C LYS A 57 6.88 4.56 -3.98
N GLU A 58 5.72 4.58 -3.31
CA GLU A 58 4.76 3.48 -3.35
C GLU A 58 4.29 3.21 -4.79
N LYS A 59 3.96 4.25 -5.55
CA LYS A 59 3.57 4.14 -6.97
C LYS A 59 4.67 3.48 -7.81
N SER A 60 5.91 3.89 -7.65
CA SER A 60 7.07 3.33 -8.37
C SER A 60 7.28 1.85 -8.03
N ILE A 61 7.16 1.46 -6.76
CA ILE A 61 7.27 0.06 -6.31
C ILE A 61 6.18 -0.80 -6.96
N ARG A 62 4.93 -0.36 -6.93
CA ARG A 62 3.80 -1.08 -7.54
C ARG A 62 3.97 -1.23 -9.05
N GLN A 63 4.43 -0.18 -9.72
CA GLN A 63 4.73 -0.20 -11.15
C GLN A 63 5.78 -1.27 -11.50
N ALA A 64 6.90 -1.33 -10.75
CA ALA A 64 7.95 -2.33 -10.96
C ALA A 64 7.44 -3.77 -10.79
N VAL A 65 6.54 -4.00 -9.81
CA VAL A 65 5.88 -5.31 -9.61
C VAL A 65 5.04 -5.68 -10.83
N LEU A 66 4.21 -4.76 -11.33
CA LEU A 66 3.35 -5.02 -12.47
C LEU A 66 4.16 -5.27 -13.76
N GLU A 67 5.15 -4.45 -14.05
CA GLU A 67 6.03 -4.63 -15.22
C GLU A 67 6.70 -6.00 -15.20
N THR A 68 7.22 -6.39 -14.05
CA THR A 68 7.82 -7.72 -13.87
C THR A 68 6.79 -8.84 -14.06
N ALA A 69 5.59 -8.67 -13.52
CA ALA A 69 4.51 -9.64 -13.65
C ALA A 69 4.11 -9.84 -15.13
N PHE A 70 3.85 -8.75 -15.84
CA PHE A 70 3.48 -8.80 -17.25
C PHE A 70 4.59 -9.32 -18.16
N SER A 71 5.86 -9.13 -17.82
CA SER A 71 7.00 -9.66 -18.59
C SER A 71 7.01 -11.19 -18.69
N LYS A 72 6.22 -11.89 -17.87
CA LYS A 72 6.10 -13.35 -17.83
C LYS A 72 4.79 -13.89 -18.43
N MET A 73 3.99 -13.03 -19.06
CA MET A 73 2.77 -13.48 -19.75
C MET A 73 3.07 -14.63 -20.72
N GLY A 74 2.20 -15.63 -20.73
CA GLY A 74 2.33 -16.80 -21.60
C GLY A 74 3.34 -17.84 -21.14
N THR A 75 4.18 -17.59 -20.11
CA THR A 75 5.10 -18.60 -19.58
C THR A 75 4.33 -19.84 -19.10
N PRO A 76 4.75 -21.07 -19.45
CA PRO A 76 4.05 -22.30 -19.09
C PRO A 76 3.82 -22.48 -17.59
N TYR A 77 2.68 -23.07 -17.25
CA TYR A 77 2.39 -23.55 -15.90
C TYR A 77 2.80 -25.02 -15.75
N ILE A 78 3.61 -25.31 -14.74
CA ILE A 78 3.92 -26.68 -14.30
C ILE A 78 3.83 -26.73 -12.77
N TYR A 79 3.04 -27.64 -12.23
CA TYR A 79 2.93 -27.80 -10.78
C TYR A 79 4.29 -28.09 -10.14
N GLY A 80 4.67 -27.33 -9.12
CA GLY A 80 5.95 -27.46 -8.43
C GLY A 80 7.15 -26.80 -9.14
N ALA A 81 6.97 -26.23 -10.34
CA ALA A 81 8.04 -25.52 -11.06
C ALA A 81 8.55 -24.29 -10.29
N ASN A 82 9.84 -23.97 -10.45
CA ASN A 82 10.55 -22.90 -9.75
C ASN A 82 11.18 -21.83 -10.67
N GLY A 83 10.64 -21.66 -11.88
CA GLY A 83 11.07 -20.57 -12.74
C GLY A 83 12.04 -20.94 -13.87
N ASN A 84 12.51 -22.16 -14.00
CA ASN A 84 13.30 -22.64 -15.14
C ASN A 84 12.40 -22.92 -16.36
N GLY A 85 11.94 -21.83 -17.01
CA GLY A 85 11.05 -21.91 -18.17
C GLY A 85 9.57 -22.12 -17.86
N ALA A 86 9.18 -22.37 -16.60
CA ALA A 86 7.80 -22.57 -16.16
C ALA A 86 7.60 -22.13 -14.70
N TYR A 87 6.35 -21.86 -14.33
CA TYR A 87 5.94 -21.50 -12.95
C TYR A 87 4.75 -22.33 -12.51
N ASP A 88 4.63 -22.56 -11.19
CA ASP A 88 3.33 -22.72 -10.55
C ASP A 88 2.84 -21.36 -9.99
N CYS A 89 1.64 -21.31 -9.39
CA CYS A 89 1.04 -20.07 -8.93
C CYS A 89 1.93 -19.31 -7.93
N SER A 90 2.49 -20.00 -6.95
CA SER A 90 3.28 -19.39 -5.89
C SER A 90 4.73 -19.08 -6.29
N SER A 91 5.35 -19.90 -7.12
CA SER A 91 6.69 -19.62 -7.65
C SER A 91 6.69 -18.43 -8.61
N TYR A 92 5.61 -18.23 -9.37
CA TYR A 92 5.41 -17.05 -10.18
C TYR A 92 5.35 -15.77 -9.32
N VAL A 93 4.52 -15.76 -8.28
CA VAL A 93 4.43 -14.65 -7.34
C VAL A 93 5.80 -14.40 -6.67
N GLN A 94 6.44 -15.46 -6.17
CA GLN A 94 7.77 -15.36 -5.56
C GLN A 94 8.80 -14.73 -6.50
N PHE A 95 8.84 -15.18 -7.76
CA PHE A 95 9.73 -14.62 -8.78
C PHE A 95 9.47 -13.12 -9.00
N VAL A 96 8.20 -12.73 -9.19
CA VAL A 96 7.83 -11.32 -9.44
C VAL A 96 8.30 -10.41 -8.33
N TYR A 97 7.99 -10.71 -7.08
CA TYR A 97 8.38 -9.86 -5.95
C TYR A 97 9.88 -9.87 -5.69
N LYS A 98 10.54 -11.02 -5.84
CA LYS A 98 12.00 -11.09 -5.72
C LYS A 98 12.70 -10.25 -6.79
N LYS A 99 12.26 -10.36 -8.05
CA LYS A 99 12.90 -9.67 -9.19
C LYS A 99 12.63 -8.17 -9.18
N SER A 100 11.40 -7.76 -8.87
CA SER A 100 11.00 -6.34 -8.94
C SER A 100 11.48 -5.49 -7.78
N ILE A 101 11.41 -6.00 -6.56
CA ILE A 101 11.63 -5.21 -5.33
C ILE A 101 12.52 -5.92 -4.29
N ASN A 102 13.15 -7.02 -4.68
CA ASN A 102 14.01 -7.85 -3.81
C ASN A 102 13.30 -8.40 -2.54
N LEU A 103 11.98 -8.58 -2.59
CA LEU A 103 11.19 -9.15 -1.50
C LEU A 103 11.10 -10.67 -1.64
N ASN A 104 11.57 -11.39 -0.63
CA ASN A 104 11.48 -12.85 -0.57
C ASN A 104 10.13 -13.24 0.06
N LEU A 105 9.23 -13.80 -0.75
CA LEU A 105 8.01 -14.41 -0.26
C LEU A 105 8.20 -15.92 -0.05
N PRO A 106 7.43 -16.58 0.84
CA PRO A 106 7.45 -18.02 1.03
C PRO A 106 7.18 -18.77 -0.27
N ARG A 107 7.63 -20.05 -0.36
CA ARG A 107 7.46 -20.87 -1.57
C ARG A 107 6.01 -21.26 -1.86
N VAL A 108 5.20 -21.42 -0.85
CA VAL A 108 3.85 -22.00 -1.00
C VAL A 108 2.75 -20.94 -0.82
N SER A 109 1.67 -21.07 -1.59
CA SER A 109 0.60 -20.07 -1.69
C SER A 109 -0.07 -19.73 -0.35
N TYR A 110 -0.32 -20.70 0.53
CA TYR A 110 -0.96 -20.43 1.81
C TYR A 110 -0.07 -19.61 2.76
N GLN A 111 1.25 -19.77 2.71
CA GLN A 111 2.19 -18.93 3.48
C GLN A 111 2.34 -17.54 2.87
N GLN A 112 2.32 -17.42 1.53
CA GLN A 112 2.29 -16.12 0.87
C GLN A 112 1.03 -15.33 1.25
N ALA A 113 -0.09 -16.00 1.38
CA ALA A 113 -1.35 -15.39 1.82
C ALA A 113 -1.33 -14.90 3.27
N GLU A 114 -0.37 -15.34 4.09
CA GLU A 114 -0.14 -14.85 5.46
C GLU A 114 1.00 -13.81 5.54
N SER A 115 1.63 -13.45 4.42
CA SER A 115 2.80 -12.55 4.40
C SER A 115 2.44 -11.05 4.50
N GLY A 116 1.16 -10.70 4.62
CA GLY A 116 0.72 -9.31 4.69
C GLY A 116 -0.64 -9.14 5.36
N LYS A 117 -1.17 -7.92 5.32
CA LYS A 117 -2.47 -7.60 5.89
C LYS A 117 -3.61 -8.10 5.01
N LYS A 118 -4.48 -8.96 5.55
CA LYS A 118 -5.71 -9.42 4.88
C LYS A 118 -6.72 -8.30 4.70
N VAL A 119 -7.27 -8.16 3.51
CA VAL A 119 -8.21 -7.10 3.13
C VAL A 119 -9.33 -7.61 2.22
N LYS A 120 -10.41 -6.82 2.12
CA LYS A 120 -11.49 -7.05 1.15
C LYS A 120 -11.06 -6.63 -0.26
N VAL A 121 -11.75 -7.10 -1.31
CA VAL A 121 -11.52 -6.72 -2.71
C VAL A 121 -11.49 -5.19 -2.88
N SER A 122 -12.43 -4.46 -2.28
CA SER A 122 -12.53 -3.00 -2.39
C SER A 122 -11.33 -2.22 -1.82
N GLN A 123 -10.44 -2.88 -1.10
CA GLN A 123 -9.25 -2.28 -0.49
C GLN A 123 -7.95 -2.66 -1.21
N LEU A 124 -8.05 -3.53 -2.24
CA LEU A 124 -6.90 -3.93 -3.04
C LEU A 124 -6.39 -2.78 -3.89
N LYS A 125 -5.08 -2.72 -4.00
CA LYS A 125 -4.36 -1.89 -4.96
C LYS A 125 -3.56 -2.79 -5.91
N ALA A 126 -3.35 -2.33 -7.13
CA ALA A 126 -2.50 -3.04 -8.08
C ALA A 126 -1.13 -3.38 -7.46
N GLY A 127 -0.68 -4.63 -7.61
CA GLY A 127 0.49 -5.17 -6.92
C GLY A 127 0.20 -5.83 -5.57
N ASP A 128 -1.02 -5.84 -5.05
CA ASP A 128 -1.39 -6.67 -3.89
C ASP A 128 -1.68 -8.12 -4.34
N LEU A 129 -1.70 -9.08 -3.40
CA LEU A 129 -2.03 -10.46 -3.74
C LEU A 129 -3.53 -10.74 -3.62
N VAL A 130 -4.00 -11.70 -4.41
CA VAL A 130 -5.35 -12.29 -4.32
C VAL A 130 -5.23 -13.78 -4.00
N ALA A 131 -5.90 -14.22 -2.95
CA ALA A 131 -5.81 -15.55 -2.39
C ALA A 131 -7.12 -16.33 -2.56
N PHE A 132 -7.02 -17.58 -3.06
CA PHE A 132 -8.14 -18.42 -3.42
C PHE A 132 -8.05 -19.82 -2.80
N ASP A 133 -9.21 -20.39 -2.47
CA ASP A 133 -9.36 -21.83 -2.17
C ASP A 133 -9.97 -22.52 -3.39
N THR A 134 -9.16 -22.77 -4.42
CA THR A 134 -9.61 -23.43 -5.65
C THR A 134 -9.88 -24.93 -5.50
N LEU A 135 -9.37 -25.53 -4.42
CA LEU A 135 -9.52 -26.97 -4.13
C LEU A 135 -10.65 -27.28 -3.14
N ASN A 136 -11.34 -26.27 -2.59
CA ASN A 136 -12.39 -26.40 -1.57
C ASN A 136 -11.92 -27.18 -0.32
N LYS A 137 -10.67 -26.96 0.10
CA LYS A 137 -10.07 -27.65 1.27
C LYS A 137 -10.03 -26.78 2.53
N GLY A 138 -10.72 -25.62 2.53
CA GLY A 138 -10.72 -24.70 3.66
C GLY A 138 -9.41 -23.92 3.84
N ARG A 139 -8.46 -24.06 2.90
CA ARG A 139 -7.16 -23.36 2.93
C ARG A 139 -6.82 -22.77 1.57
N ILE A 140 -5.94 -21.76 1.56
CA ILE A 140 -5.46 -21.19 0.32
C ILE A 140 -4.68 -22.24 -0.48
N SER A 141 -5.09 -22.43 -1.73
CA SER A 141 -4.50 -23.36 -2.68
C SER A 141 -4.06 -22.70 -3.99
N HIS A 142 -4.41 -21.42 -4.19
CA HIS A 142 -4.02 -20.64 -5.35
C HIS A 142 -3.82 -19.16 -4.98
N ILE A 143 -2.93 -18.49 -5.72
CA ILE A 143 -2.57 -17.11 -5.48
C ILE A 143 -2.25 -16.41 -6.80
N GLY A 144 -2.52 -15.10 -6.88
CA GLY A 144 -2.19 -14.23 -7.99
C GLY A 144 -1.87 -12.82 -7.52
N ILE A 145 -1.54 -11.94 -8.45
CA ILE A 145 -1.22 -10.53 -8.23
C ILE A 145 -2.37 -9.70 -8.80
N TYR A 146 -3.01 -8.89 -7.97
CA TYR A 146 -4.05 -7.95 -8.40
C TYR A 146 -3.46 -6.86 -9.28
N ILE A 147 -4.10 -6.55 -10.40
CA ILE A 147 -3.59 -5.55 -11.36
C ILE A 147 -4.50 -4.33 -11.52
N GLY A 148 -5.60 -4.25 -10.76
CA GLY A 148 -6.63 -3.22 -10.89
C GLY A 148 -7.85 -3.75 -11.64
N ASP A 149 -8.89 -2.92 -11.73
CA ASP A 149 -10.10 -3.15 -12.54
C ASP A 149 -10.72 -4.56 -12.42
N ASN A 150 -10.75 -5.06 -11.18
CA ASN A 150 -11.24 -6.41 -10.86
C ASN A 150 -10.49 -7.54 -11.59
N GLN A 151 -9.23 -7.31 -11.95
CA GLN A 151 -8.37 -8.25 -12.67
C GLN A 151 -7.16 -8.66 -11.84
N PHE A 152 -6.62 -9.84 -12.14
CA PHE A 152 -5.37 -10.33 -11.56
C PHE A 152 -4.58 -11.17 -12.55
N ILE A 153 -3.26 -11.16 -12.40
CA ILE A 153 -2.32 -11.97 -13.19
C ILE A 153 -1.81 -13.13 -12.35
N HIS A 154 -1.76 -14.32 -12.92
CA HIS A 154 -1.35 -15.53 -12.23
C HIS A 154 -0.83 -16.62 -13.18
N ALA A 155 -0.03 -17.55 -12.65
CA ALA A 155 0.26 -18.79 -13.36
C ALA A 155 -0.93 -19.76 -13.14
N SER A 156 -1.70 -20.00 -14.19
CA SER A 156 -2.96 -20.73 -14.17
C SER A 156 -2.78 -22.20 -14.55
N SER A 157 -3.19 -23.10 -13.66
CA SER A 157 -3.26 -24.54 -13.98
C SER A 157 -4.32 -24.87 -15.04
N GLY A 158 -5.40 -24.10 -15.09
CA GLY A 158 -6.47 -24.26 -16.08
C GLY A 158 -6.03 -23.83 -17.48
N TYR A 159 -5.44 -22.63 -17.61
CA TYR A 159 -4.92 -22.13 -18.89
C TYR A 159 -3.52 -22.63 -19.23
N LYS A 160 -2.87 -23.42 -18.34
CA LYS A 160 -1.51 -23.98 -18.51
C LYS A 160 -0.41 -22.95 -18.74
N LYS A 161 -0.63 -21.69 -18.36
CA LYS A 161 0.33 -20.59 -18.55
C LYS A 161 0.01 -19.39 -17.63
N VAL A 162 0.91 -18.42 -17.62
CA VAL A 162 0.68 -17.11 -16.98
C VAL A 162 -0.32 -16.34 -17.82
N VAL A 163 -1.42 -15.91 -17.20
CA VAL A 163 -2.53 -15.19 -17.82
C VAL A 163 -3.10 -14.11 -16.89
N VAL A 164 -3.83 -13.17 -17.48
CA VAL A 164 -4.76 -12.29 -16.75
C VAL A 164 -6.13 -12.96 -16.69
N SER A 165 -6.78 -12.88 -15.55
CA SER A 165 -8.16 -13.34 -15.33
C SER A 165 -8.98 -12.28 -14.60
N GLN A 166 -10.30 -12.32 -14.81
CA GLN A 166 -11.27 -11.51 -14.07
C GLN A 166 -11.52 -12.13 -12.69
N LEU A 167 -11.65 -11.28 -11.67
CA LEU A 167 -12.10 -11.67 -10.34
C LEU A 167 -13.64 -11.81 -10.31
N GLU A 168 -14.17 -12.62 -11.23
CA GLU A 168 -15.58 -12.86 -11.48
C GLU A 168 -15.87 -14.36 -11.63
N GLY A 169 -17.14 -14.74 -11.64
CA GLY A 169 -17.59 -16.12 -11.87
C GLY A 169 -16.84 -17.11 -10.96
N TYR A 170 -16.11 -18.03 -11.55
CA TYR A 170 -15.32 -19.03 -10.82
C TYR A 170 -14.37 -18.43 -9.79
N TYR A 171 -13.60 -17.42 -10.17
CA TYR A 171 -12.62 -16.84 -9.24
C TYR A 171 -13.27 -16.02 -8.13
N ALA A 172 -14.40 -15.36 -8.37
CA ALA A 172 -15.16 -14.69 -7.30
C ALA A 172 -15.65 -15.68 -6.23
N GLN A 173 -16.14 -16.86 -6.66
CA GLN A 173 -16.59 -17.92 -5.74
C GLN A 173 -15.45 -18.54 -4.93
N LYS A 174 -14.24 -18.58 -5.48
CA LYS A 174 -13.04 -19.16 -4.83
C LYS A 174 -12.22 -18.14 -4.06
N PHE A 175 -12.44 -16.86 -4.25
CA PHE A 175 -11.75 -15.79 -3.55
C PHE A 175 -12.01 -15.84 -2.05
N LYS A 176 -10.96 -15.72 -1.25
CA LYS A 176 -11.04 -15.66 0.21
C LYS A 176 -10.76 -14.27 0.73
N TYR A 177 -9.65 -13.69 0.34
CA TYR A 177 -9.23 -12.34 0.73
C TYR A 177 -8.08 -11.84 -0.16
N GLY A 178 -7.92 -10.52 -0.18
CA GLY A 178 -6.72 -9.88 -0.68
C GLY A 178 -5.63 -9.80 0.40
N VAL A 179 -4.39 -9.63 -0.01
CA VAL A 179 -3.25 -9.47 0.91
C VAL A 179 -2.42 -8.27 0.50
N LYS A 180 -2.37 -7.25 1.35
CA LYS A 180 -1.48 -6.10 1.15
C LYS A 180 -0.06 -6.49 1.49
N ILE A 181 0.79 -6.45 0.48
CA ILE A 181 2.23 -6.73 0.58
C ILE A 181 3.04 -5.43 0.52
N LEU A 182 2.49 -4.41 -0.14
CA LEU A 182 3.13 -3.12 -0.40
C LEU A 182 2.46 -1.98 0.36
#